data_01857ebf719949cf963ee025bb4c5dd5
#
_entry.id   01857ebf719949cf963ee025bb4c5dd5
#
_cell.length_a   1.000
_cell.length_b   1.000
_cell.length_c   1.000
_cell.angle_alpha   90.00
_cell.angle_beta   90.00
_cell.angle_gamma   90.00
#
_symmetry.space_group_name_H-M   'P 1'
#
loop_
_entity.id
_entity.type
_entity.pdbx_description
1 polymer ?
#
loop_
_entity_poly.entity_id
_entity_poly.type
_entity_poly.pdbx_seq_one_letter_code
_entity_poly.pdbx_strand_id
1 'polypeptide(L)'
;KNYRDVTFSEKIEMMSLLQTHYYKKKYIQYKPLSSNVFPYFENQVDNSYISLFYKNKKMVGLISGRPLTVNLNNSSFITYYVDFLCVHSDHRKQNIAPELIQTHYYNECYKQPSILTCLFKKESHLNNFVPLIVYNTYTFNMKNWITYELHSCVNIININSKNIHILVDFIRNNKHKYKCFITCSISNLLKLIETGNIYVYCVIINKKVYASYFFRNTSTIYFNKKSIECFGTIQDCSDLLFIYAFSNIAYYFKENYLFITIENISNSSTIIENIVKKHKYLYDTKTAFYFYNYATYPLKKEEYL
;
A
#
# COMPACT_ATOMS: atom_id res chain seq x y z
N LYS A 1 8.44 4.34 20.69
CA LYS A 1 9.63 3.48 20.64
C LYS A 1 10.13 3.37 19.21
N ASN A 2 11.45 3.13 19.04
CA ASN A 2 11.93 2.57 17.79
C ASN A 2 11.36 1.16 17.62
N TYR A 3 11.03 0.74 16.42
CA TYR A 3 10.53 -0.62 16.15
C TYR A 3 11.50 -1.71 16.65
N ARG A 4 12.80 -1.46 16.58
CA ARG A 4 13.84 -2.40 17.04
C ARG A 4 13.79 -2.66 18.56
N ASP A 5 13.23 -1.70 19.31
CA ASP A 5 13.10 -1.77 20.78
C ASP A 5 11.75 -2.34 21.23
N VAL A 6 10.90 -2.76 20.29
CA VAL A 6 9.62 -3.39 20.59
C VAL A 6 9.85 -4.84 20.96
N THR A 7 9.47 -5.20 22.18
CA THR A 7 9.68 -6.55 22.72
C THR A 7 8.79 -7.59 22.06
N PHE A 8 9.12 -8.85 22.18
CA PHE A 8 8.31 -9.95 21.66
C PHE A 8 6.90 -9.97 22.27
N SER A 9 6.77 -9.71 23.59
CA SER A 9 5.47 -9.60 24.26
C SER A 9 4.62 -8.48 23.68
N GLU A 10 5.21 -7.29 23.47
CA GLU A 10 4.51 -6.16 22.85
C GLU A 10 4.05 -6.49 21.41
N LYS A 11 4.88 -7.20 20.64
CA LYS A 11 4.48 -7.65 19.28
C LYS A 11 3.25 -8.59 19.32
N ILE A 12 3.16 -9.47 20.30
CA ILE A 12 1.99 -10.34 20.51
C ILE A 12 0.75 -9.49 20.84
N GLU A 13 0.86 -8.53 21.77
CA GLU A 13 -0.24 -7.63 22.12
C GLU A 13 -0.68 -6.77 20.94
N MET A 14 0.27 -6.23 20.16
CA MET A 14 -0.03 -5.49 18.92
C MET A 14 -0.84 -6.34 17.93
N MET A 15 -0.41 -7.58 17.69
CA MET A 15 -1.12 -8.49 16.78
C MET A 15 -2.53 -8.78 17.28
N SER A 16 -2.71 -9.05 18.56
CA SER A 16 -4.02 -9.27 19.17
C SER A 16 -4.95 -8.05 18.98
N LEU A 17 -4.42 -6.84 19.23
CA LEU A 17 -5.18 -5.60 19.07
C LEU A 17 -5.58 -5.38 17.61
N LEU A 18 -4.67 -5.58 16.65
CA LEU A 18 -4.94 -5.41 15.22
C LEU A 18 -5.96 -6.42 14.70
N GLN A 19 -5.81 -7.70 15.01
CA GLN A 19 -6.71 -8.75 14.56
C GLN A 19 -8.15 -8.60 15.10
N THR A 20 -8.29 -8.03 16.29
CA THR A 20 -9.58 -7.94 16.98
C THR A 20 -10.28 -6.61 16.74
N HIS A 21 -9.53 -5.49 16.70
CA HIS A 21 -10.10 -4.15 16.80
C HIS A 21 -9.78 -3.21 15.64
N TYR A 22 -8.82 -3.54 14.74
CA TYR A 22 -8.40 -2.60 13.70
C TYR A 22 -9.51 -2.35 12.67
N TYR A 23 -9.98 -3.39 11.98
CA TYR A 23 -11.02 -3.26 10.98
C TYR A 23 -11.94 -4.49 10.96
N LYS A 24 -13.18 -4.28 11.34
CA LYS A 24 -14.19 -5.34 11.33
C LYS A 24 -15.54 -4.77 10.94
N LYS A 25 -16.08 -5.20 9.80
CA LYS A 25 -17.47 -5.01 9.36
C LYS A 25 -18.12 -6.37 9.18
N LYS A 26 -19.43 -6.41 8.95
CA LYS A 26 -20.22 -7.66 8.86
C LYS A 26 -19.60 -8.73 7.94
N TYR A 27 -19.01 -8.31 6.80
CA TYR A 27 -18.47 -9.23 5.79
C TYR A 27 -17.01 -8.96 5.44
N ILE A 28 -16.35 -8.02 6.13
CA ILE A 28 -14.99 -7.58 5.84
C ILE A 28 -14.21 -7.55 7.14
N GLN A 29 -13.09 -8.26 7.19
CA GLN A 29 -12.23 -8.32 8.38
C GLN A 29 -10.77 -8.23 7.98
N TYR A 30 -9.99 -7.46 8.72
CA TYR A 30 -8.54 -7.48 8.67
C TYR A 30 -8.03 -8.61 9.57
N LYS A 31 -7.34 -9.58 8.98
CA LYS A 31 -6.79 -10.75 9.70
C LYS A 31 -5.33 -11.00 9.30
N PRO A 32 -4.41 -10.14 9.71
CA PRO A 32 -3.00 -10.28 9.38
C PRO A 32 -2.35 -11.39 10.21
N LEU A 33 -1.31 -11.97 9.65
CA LEU A 33 -0.28 -12.70 10.39
C LEU A 33 0.84 -11.72 10.79
N SER A 34 1.70 -12.11 11.74
CA SER A 34 2.90 -11.34 12.08
C SER A 34 3.79 -11.06 10.87
N SER A 35 3.89 -12.03 9.96
CA SER A 35 4.58 -11.90 8.68
C SER A 35 3.94 -10.91 7.71
N ASN A 36 2.71 -10.45 7.96
CA ASN A 36 2.04 -9.43 7.15
C ASN A 36 2.13 -8.02 7.74
N VAL A 37 2.64 -7.88 8.97
CA VAL A 37 2.71 -6.60 9.68
C VAL A 37 4.16 -6.16 9.85
N PHE A 38 4.97 -6.98 10.49
CA PHE A 38 6.31 -6.57 10.94
C PHE A 38 7.31 -6.32 9.81
N PRO A 39 7.30 -7.04 8.66
CA PRO A 39 8.24 -6.77 7.58
C PRO A 39 8.17 -5.35 6.99
N TYR A 40 7.05 -4.66 7.14
CA TYR A 40 6.92 -3.26 6.72
C TYR A 40 7.84 -2.31 7.51
N PHE A 41 8.23 -2.67 8.72
CA PHE A 41 9.10 -1.88 9.61
C PHE A 41 10.57 -2.31 9.57
N GLU A 42 10.87 -3.43 8.89
CA GLU A 42 12.19 -4.04 8.81
C GLU A 42 12.97 -3.54 7.58
N ASN A 43 14.30 -3.60 7.64
CA ASN A 43 15.20 -3.27 6.52
C ASN A 43 14.96 -1.87 5.92
N GLN A 44 14.53 -0.92 6.74
CA GLN A 44 14.38 0.47 6.36
C GLN A 44 15.73 1.21 6.47
N VAL A 45 15.94 2.26 5.67
CA VAL A 45 17.11 3.13 5.76
C VAL A 45 17.09 3.89 7.08
N ASP A 46 15.93 4.45 7.43
CA ASP A 46 15.70 5.13 8.70
C ASP A 46 14.90 4.25 9.67
N ASN A 47 14.83 4.65 10.94
CA ASN A 47 14.11 3.90 11.94
C ASN A 47 12.60 4.01 11.74
N SER A 48 11.89 2.91 11.85
CA SER A 48 10.43 2.91 12.01
C SER A 48 10.06 3.12 13.47
N TYR A 49 8.98 3.84 13.73
CA TYR A 49 8.53 4.15 15.09
C TYR A 49 7.15 3.58 15.38
N ILE A 50 6.95 3.19 16.64
CA ILE A 50 5.67 2.71 17.15
C ILE A 50 5.36 3.41 18.47
N SER A 51 4.16 3.94 18.60
CA SER A 51 3.61 4.44 19.86
C SER A 51 2.55 3.48 20.37
N LEU A 52 2.67 3.09 21.62
CA LEU A 52 1.82 2.14 22.33
C LEU A 52 1.13 2.84 23.49
N PHE A 53 -0.18 2.71 23.59
CA PHE A 53 -0.98 3.30 24.65
C PHE A 53 -1.49 2.21 25.60
N TYR A 54 -1.15 2.34 26.88
CA TYR A 54 -1.51 1.39 27.92
C TYR A 54 -2.50 1.98 28.90
N LYS A 55 -3.50 1.19 29.30
CA LYS A 55 -4.40 1.47 30.41
C LYS A 55 -4.47 0.23 31.32
N ASN A 56 -4.21 0.44 32.60
CA ASN A 56 -4.16 -0.67 33.58
C ASN A 56 -3.25 -1.85 33.11
N LYS A 57 -2.06 -1.52 32.63
CA LYS A 57 -1.05 -2.49 32.12
C LYS A 57 -1.49 -3.29 30.88
N LYS A 58 -2.61 -2.97 30.25
CA LYS A 58 -3.08 -3.58 29.00
C LYS A 58 -2.91 -2.60 27.85
N MET A 59 -2.40 -3.08 26.72
CA MET A 59 -2.32 -2.27 25.51
C MET A 59 -3.72 -2.03 24.95
N VAL A 60 -4.14 -0.77 24.87
CA VAL A 60 -5.46 -0.37 24.38
C VAL A 60 -5.41 0.50 23.12
N GLY A 61 -4.21 0.88 22.70
CA GLY A 61 -4.03 1.64 21.47
C GLY A 61 -2.62 1.53 20.92
N LEU A 62 -2.50 1.65 19.62
CA LEU A 62 -1.23 1.74 18.90
C LEU A 62 -1.34 2.61 17.66
N ILE A 63 -0.22 3.16 17.26
CA ILE A 63 0.01 3.81 15.97
C ILE A 63 1.46 3.52 15.55
N SER A 64 1.69 3.41 14.26
CA SER A 64 3.03 3.18 13.72
C SER A 64 3.33 4.09 12.55
N GLY A 65 4.60 4.45 12.39
CA GLY A 65 5.14 5.18 11.26
C GLY A 65 6.39 4.50 10.71
N ARG A 66 6.49 4.45 9.39
CA ARG A 66 7.67 3.93 8.68
C ARG A 66 8.13 4.92 7.63
N PRO A 67 9.45 5.03 7.39
CA PRO A 67 9.98 6.00 6.46
C PRO A 67 9.66 5.63 5.02
N LEU A 68 9.25 6.63 4.24
CA LEU A 68 9.12 6.58 2.78
C LEU A 68 9.78 7.79 2.16
N THR A 69 10.33 7.63 0.97
CA THR A 69 10.83 8.74 0.16
C THR A 69 9.70 9.24 -0.74
N VAL A 70 9.39 10.52 -0.62
CA VAL A 70 8.43 11.21 -1.49
C VAL A 70 9.19 12.11 -2.44
N ASN A 71 8.96 11.93 -3.74
CA ASN A 71 9.36 12.86 -4.77
C ASN A 71 8.10 13.62 -5.20
N LEU A 72 8.04 14.91 -4.92
CA LEU A 72 6.89 15.77 -5.21
C LEU A 72 7.37 17.02 -5.94
N ASN A 73 6.88 17.26 -7.16
CA ASN A 73 7.22 18.44 -7.97
C ASN A 73 8.74 18.68 -8.04
N ASN A 74 9.54 17.66 -8.34
CA ASN A 74 11.00 17.66 -8.41
C ASN A 74 11.76 17.83 -7.07
N SER A 75 11.05 17.94 -5.96
CA SER A 75 11.64 17.93 -4.63
C SER A 75 11.57 16.52 -4.03
N SER A 76 12.62 16.10 -3.33
CA SER A 76 12.68 14.79 -2.67
C SER A 76 12.84 14.98 -1.17
N PHE A 77 12.00 14.34 -0.37
CA PHE A 77 12.08 14.36 1.08
C PHE A 77 11.62 13.04 1.68
N ILE A 78 12.02 12.80 2.93
CA ILE A 78 11.56 11.64 3.70
C ILE A 78 10.31 12.05 4.47
N THR A 79 9.30 11.19 4.45
CA THR A 79 8.07 11.29 5.25
C THR A 79 7.86 9.99 6.01
N TYR A 80 7.07 10.02 7.09
CA TYR A 80 6.61 8.80 7.74
C TYR A 80 5.21 8.43 7.27
N TYR A 81 5.09 7.23 6.72
CA TYR A 81 3.78 6.66 6.40
C TYR A 81 3.17 6.08 7.67
N VAL A 82 2.03 6.66 8.06
CA VAL A 82 1.28 6.20 9.21
C VAL A 82 0.46 4.98 8.80
N ASP A 83 0.87 3.82 9.33
CA ASP A 83 0.11 2.59 9.17
C ASP A 83 -0.91 2.45 10.34
N PHE A 84 -0.93 1.43 11.04
CA PHE A 84 -1.86 0.93 12.04
C PHE A 84 -2.25 1.91 13.17
N LEU A 85 -3.11 2.87 12.94
CA LEU A 85 -3.80 3.57 14.03
C LEU A 85 -4.96 2.70 14.51
N CYS A 86 -4.83 2.09 15.67
CA CYS A 86 -5.83 1.19 16.25
C CYS A 86 -6.09 1.50 17.72
N VAL A 87 -7.36 1.57 18.10
CA VAL A 87 -7.81 1.70 19.49
C VAL A 87 -8.80 0.59 19.79
N HIS A 88 -8.62 -0.07 20.92
CA HIS A 88 -9.51 -1.11 21.45
C HIS A 88 -10.96 -0.62 21.45
N SER A 89 -11.92 -1.45 21.03
CA SER A 89 -13.33 -1.05 20.85
C SER A 89 -13.93 -0.36 22.07
N ASP A 90 -13.67 -0.90 23.27
CA ASP A 90 -14.24 -0.44 24.53
C ASP A 90 -13.61 0.88 25.03
N HIS A 91 -12.52 1.29 24.42
CA HIS A 91 -11.81 2.53 24.76
C HIS A 91 -11.92 3.60 23.65
N ARG A 92 -12.75 3.36 22.63
CA ARG A 92 -13.05 4.38 21.60
C ARG A 92 -13.85 5.53 22.18
N LYS A 93 -13.79 6.69 21.53
CA LYS A 93 -14.44 7.94 21.96
C LYS A 93 -13.96 8.48 23.31
N GLN A 94 -12.78 8.05 23.78
CA GLN A 94 -12.10 8.51 24.99
C GLN A 94 -10.86 9.36 24.65
N ASN A 95 -10.81 10.00 23.50
CA ASN A 95 -9.71 10.85 23.01
C ASN A 95 -8.34 10.15 22.79
N ILE A 96 -8.27 8.82 22.90
CA ILE A 96 -7.00 8.07 22.77
C ILE A 96 -6.38 8.19 21.37
N ALA A 97 -7.19 8.16 20.30
CA ALA A 97 -6.65 8.26 18.94
C ALA A 97 -6.03 9.64 18.65
N PRO A 98 -6.65 10.77 18.97
CA PRO A 98 -6.00 12.08 18.89
C PRO A 98 -4.70 12.19 19.68
N GLU A 99 -4.68 11.70 20.93
CA GLU A 99 -3.48 11.69 21.78
C GLU A 99 -2.36 10.84 21.16
N LEU A 100 -2.68 9.66 20.64
CA LEU A 100 -1.72 8.81 19.93
C LEU A 100 -1.14 9.51 18.70
N ILE A 101 -1.97 10.14 17.86
CA ILE A 101 -1.52 10.84 16.66
C ILE A 101 -0.57 11.98 17.05
N GLN A 102 -0.98 12.83 17.98
CA GLN A 102 -0.20 13.98 18.40
C GLN A 102 1.14 13.58 19.04
N THR A 103 1.11 12.61 19.95
CA THR A 103 2.31 12.11 20.63
C THR A 103 3.25 11.40 19.64
N HIS A 104 2.70 10.63 18.71
CA HIS A 104 3.49 9.91 17.71
C HIS A 104 4.23 10.89 16.80
N TYR A 105 3.51 11.84 16.22
CA TYR A 105 4.07 12.89 15.36
C TYR A 105 5.15 13.71 16.10
N TYR A 106 4.87 14.15 17.33
CA TYR A 106 5.85 14.89 18.14
C TYR A 106 7.13 14.08 18.35
N ASN A 107 7.01 12.80 18.71
CA ASN A 107 8.15 11.92 18.94
C ASN A 107 8.95 11.64 17.66
N GLU A 108 8.29 11.50 16.51
CA GLU A 108 8.96 11.33 15.21
C GLU A 108 9.78 12.58 14.86
N CYS A 109 9.16 13.76 14.91
CA CYS A 109 9.85 15.02 14.65
C CYS A 109 11.01 15.31 15.63
N TYR A 110 10.82 14.96 16.90
CA TYR A 110 11.87 15.12 17.93
C TYR A 110 13.08 14.22 17.66
N LYS A 111 12.83 12.97 17.29
CA LYS A 111 13.90 11.98 17.01
C LYS A 111 14.52 12.15 15.63
N GLN A 112 13.80 12.67 14.68
CA GLN A 112 14.22 12.91 13.31
C GLN A 112 13.80 14.30 12.87
N PRO A 113 14.55 15.35 13.21
CA PRO A 113 14.18 16.76 12.95
C PRO A 113 14.04 17.11 11.47
N SER A 114 14.56 16.29 10.56
CA SER A 114 14.41 16.45 9.11
C SER A 114 13.00 16.06 8.60
N ILE A 115 12.17 15.43 9.42
CA ILE A 115 10.81 15.03 9.05
C ILE A 115 9.88 16.26 9.15
N LEU A 116 9.34 16.67 8.01
CA LEU A 116 8.46 17.82 7.91
C LEU A 116 6.98 17.44 8.01
N THR A 117 6.63 16.19 7.67
CA THR A 117 5.25 15.74 7.54
C THR A 117 5.13 14.24 7.67
N CYS A 118 3.91 13.77 7.97
CA CYS A 118 3.54 12.36 7.87
C CYS A 118 2.53 12.17 6.76
N LEU A 119 2.59 11.02 6.09
CA LEU A 119 1.65 10.61 5.04
C LEU A 119 0.69 9.57 5.61
N PHE A 120 -0.59 9.68 5.32
CA PHE A 120 -1.56 8.66 5.67
C PHE A 120 -2.63 8.48 4.60
N LYS A 121 -3.16 7.27 4.51
CA LYS A 121 -4.25 6.88 3.61
C LYS A 121 -5.53 6.73 4.39
N LYS A 122 -6.63 7.19 3.82
CA LYS A 122 -7.96 7.01 4.41
C LYS A 122 -9.00 6.63 3.36
N GLU A 123 -9.79 5.61 3.68
CA GLU A 123 -11.07 5.36 3.01
C GLU A 123 -12.07 6.42 3.47
N SER A 124 -12.85 6.97 2.56
CA SER A 124 -13.71 8.15 2.72
C SER A 124 -12.96 9.49 2.78
N HIS A 125 -13.63 10.55 2.34
CA HIS A 125 -13.06 11.90 2.33
C HIS A 125 -13.13 12.55 3.71
N LEU A 126 -12.06 13.30 4.10
CA LEU A 126 -12.06 14.17 5.28
C LEU A 126 -12.38 15.59 4.83
N ASN A 127 -13.50 16.15 5.29
CA ASN A 127 -13.97 17.45 4.82
C ASN A 127 -13.08 18.64 5.22
N ASN A 128 -12.27 18.49 6.27
CA ASN A 128 -11.46 19.58 6.86
C ASN A 128 -9.96 19.48 6.52
N PHE A 129 -9.56 18.60 5.61
CA PHE A 129 -8.18 18.40 5.21
C PHE A 129 -8.03 18.50 3.69
N VAL A 130 -6.97 19.14 3.23
CA VAL A 130 -6.62 19.16 1.82
C VAL A 130 -5.97 17.84 1.46
N PRO A 131 -6.57 17.03 0.57
CA PRO A 131 -5.97 15.76 0.18
C PRO A 131 -4.79 15.99 -0.77
N LEU A 132 -3.78 15.12 -0.67
CA LEU A 132 -2.74 15.01 -1.70
C LEU A 132 -3.34 14.49 -3.01
N ILE A 133 -4.19 13.48 -2.92
CA ILE A 133 -4.90 12.87 -4.04
C ILE A 133 -6.20 12.20 -3.54
N VAL A 134 -7.23 12.22 -4.39
CA VAL A 134 -8.49 11.49 -4.17
C VAL A 134 -8.75 10.61 -5.39
N TYR A 135 -9.08 9.35 -5.14
CA TYR A 135 -9.37 8.36 -6.17
C TYR A 135 -10.39 7.32 -5.69
N ASN A 136 -10.91 6.52 -6.60
CA ASN A 136 -11.74 5.37 -6.26
C ASN A 136 -10.93 4.08 -6.30
N THR A 137 -11.25 3.18 -5.40
CA THR A 137 -10.72 1.82 -5.35
C THR A 137 -11.84 0.86 -5.71
N TYR A 138 -11.63 0.01 -6.71
CA TYR A 138 -12.65 -0.90 -7.24
C TYR A 138 -12.34 -2.34 -6.85
N THR A 139 -13.34 -3.08 -6.37
CA THR A 139 -13.20 -4.49 -6.00
C THR A 139 -13.96 -5.39 -6.97
N PHE A 140 -13.27 -6.38 -7.53
CA PHE A 140 -13.82 -7.34 -8.48
C PHE A 140 -13.72 -8.77 -7.95
N ASN A 141 -14.68 -9.61 -8.34
CA ASN A 141 -14.61 -11.06 -8.13
C ASN A 141 -13.86 -11.72 -9.29
N MET A 142 -12.85 -12.53 -8.98
CA MET A 142 -12.02 -13.19 -9.99
C MET A 142 -12.54 -14.58 -10.42
N LYS A 143 -13.71 -15.02 -9.97
CA LYS A 143 -14.24 -16.35 -10.29
C LYS A 143 -14.23 -16.63 -11.80
N ASN A 144 -14.69 -15.68 -12.60
CA ASN A 144 -14.79 -15.78 -14.06
C ASN A 144 -13.75 -14.86 -14.75
N TRP A 145 -12.56 -14.73 -14.17
CA TRP A 145 -11.52 -13.88 -14.71
C TRP A 145 -11.00 -14.40 -16.04
N ILE A 146 -10.85 -13.53 -17.02
CA ILE A 146 -10.48 -13.85 -18.41
C ILE A 146 -8.97 -13.64 -18.59
N THR A 147 -8.33 -14.53 -19.31
CA THR A 147 -6.95 -14.39 -19.80
C THR A 147 -6.92 -14.07 -21.27
N TYR A 148 -5.80 -13.57 -21.75
CA TYR A 148 -5.57 -13.22 -23.14
C TYR A 148 -4.30 -13.85 -23.66
N GLU A 149 -4.30 -14.20 -24.93
CA GLU A 149 -3.10 -14.65 -25.62
C GLU A 149 -2.14 -13.47 -25.79
N LEU A 150 -0.88 -13.68 -25.44
CA LEU A 150 0.19 -12.71 -25.64
C LEU A 150 1.12 -13.19 -26.75
N HIS A 151 1.69 -12.25 -27.50
CA HIS A 151 2.67 -12.60 -28.50
C HIS A 151 3.86 -13.35 -27.89
N SER A 152 4.45 -14.30 -28.60
CA SER A 152 5.53 -15.18 -28.12
C SER A 152 6.78 -14.47 -27.61
N CYS A 153 7.04 -13.24 -28.06
CA CYS A 153 8.16 -12.41 -27.57
C CYS A 153 7.89 -11.74 -26.24
N VAL A 154 6.64 -11.76 -25.73
CA VAL A 154 6.24 -11.12 -24.47
C VAL A 154 6.45 -12.08 -23.31
N ASN A 155 7.25 -11.69 -22.35
CA ASN A 155 7.48 -12.44 -21.12
C ASN A 155 6.96 -11.64 -19.91
N ILE A 156 6.23 -12.33 -19.03
CA ILE A 156 5.84 -11.79 -17.72
C ILE A 156 6.76 -12.41 -16.68
N ILE A 157 7.51 -11.59 -15.96
CA ILE A 157 8.39 -12.06 -14.88
C ILE A 157 7.92 -11.56 -13.52
N ASN A 158 8.05 -12.41 -12.52
CA ASN A 158 7.91 -12.01 -11.12
C ASN A 158 9.24 -11.48 -10.60
N ILE A 159 9.22 -10.30 -9.97
CA ILE A 159 10.42 -9.68 -9.40
C ILE A 159 10.76 -10.34 -8.07
N ASN A 160 12.05 -10.59 -7.88
CA ASN A 160 12.64 -11.17 -6.68
C ASN A 160 14.07 -10.62 -6.47
N SER A 161 14.80 -11.13 -5.47
CA SER A 161 16.15 -10.65 -5.15
C SER A 161 17.16 -10.78 -6.32
N LYS A 162 16.98 -11.75 -7.23
CA LYS A 162 17.89 -11.97 -8.35
C LYS A 162 17.71 -10.96 -9.49
N ASN A 163 16.51 -10.40 -9.66
CA ASN A 163 16.15 -9.56 -10.80
C ASN A 163 15.61 -8.18 -10.42
N ILE A 164 15.65 -7.78 -9.14
CA ILE A 164 15.15 -6.47 -8.65
C ILE A 164 15.79 -5.28 -9.39
N HIS A 165 17.03 -5.40 -9.85
CA HIS A 165 17.73 -4.35 -10.60
C HIS A 165 16.97 -3.94 -11.86
N ILE A 166 16.30 -4.88 -12.55
CA ILE A 166 15.48 -4.62 -13.74
C ILE A 166 14.32 -3.67 -13.40
N LEU A 167 13.66 -3.91 -12.26
CA LEU A 167 12.59 -3.04 -11.78
C LEU A 167 13.10 -1.66 -11.40
N VAL A 168 14.22 -1.59 -10.66
CA VAL A 168 14.82 -0.32 -10.21
C VAL A 168 15.19 0.56 -11.40
N ASP A 169 15.78 0.01 -12.45
CA ASP A 169 16.13 0.74 -13.66
C ASP A 169 14.87 1.21 -14.41
N PHE A 170 13.85 0.36 -14.49
CA PHE A 170 12.57 0.74 -15.12
C PHE A 170 11.87 1.88 -14.36
N ILE A 171 11.82 1.81 -13.03
CA ILE A 171 11.28 2.88 -12.18
C ILE A 171 12.06 4.18 -12.41
N ARG A 172 13.41 4.13 -12.35
CA ARG A 172 14.25 5.32 -12.55
C ARG A 172 13.97 6.02 -13.87
N ASN A 173 13.78 5.25 -14.94
CA ASN A 173 13.52 5.77 -16.27
C ASN A 173 12.10 6.33 -16.44
N ASN A 174 11.14 5.93 -15.58
CA ASN A 174 9.75 6.33 -15.73
C ASN A 174 9.24 7.29 -14.63
N LYS A 175 9.97 7.47 -13.52
CA LYS A 175 9.51 8.31 -12.39
C LYS A 175 9.18 9.75 -12.78
N HIS A 176 9.82 10.30 -13.82
CA HIS A 176 9.59 11.65 -14.32
C HIS A 176 8.18 11.86 -14.92
N LYS A 177 7.45 10.77 -15.23
CA LYS A 177 6.07 10.82 -15.71
C LYS A 177 5.08 11.24 -14.62
N TYR A 178 5.48 11.15 -13.35
CA TYR A 178 4.62 11.41 -12.19
C TYR A 178 5.08 12.66 -11.43
N LYS A 179 4.13 13.52 -11.05
CA LYS A 179 4.40 14.68 -10.18
C LYS A 179 4.68 14.28 -8.74
N CYS A 180 4.05 13.18 -8.30
CA CYS A 180 4.31 12.57 -7.01
C CYS A 180 4.67 11.10 -7.18
N PHE A 181 5.82 10.72 -6.65
CA PHE A 181 6.31 9.35 -6.68
C PHE A 181 6.79 8.94 -5.29
N ILE A 182 6.20 7.89 -4.73
CA ILE A 182 6.46 7.45 -3.35
C ILE A 182 7.10 6.06 -3.36
N THR A 183 8.22 5.92 -2.66
CA THR A 183 8.95 4.65 -2.58
C THR A 183 9.39 4.33 -1.16
N CYS A 184 9.45 3.05 -0.83
CA CYS A 184 10.24 2.53 0.28
C CYS A 184 11.70 2.28 -0.15
N SER A 185 12.56 1.98 0.80
CA SER A 185 13.93 1.53 0.49
C SER A 185 13.90 0.21 -0.30
N ILE A 186 14.90 0.01 -1.16
CA ILE A 186 15.03 -1.24 -1.95
C ILE A 186 15.14 -2.44 -1.03
N SER A 187 15.86 -2.33 0.08
CA SER A 187 16.01 -3.40 1.08
C SER A 187 14.70 -3.77 1.75
N ASN A 188 13.84 -2.78 2.05
CA ASN A 188 12.50 -3.06 2.56
C ASN A 188 11.60 -3.66 1.48
N LEU A 189 11.65 -3.15 0.25
CA LEU A 189 10.89 -3.71 -0.87
C LEU A 189 11.23 -5.19 -1.08
N LEU A 190 12.52 -5.54 -1.08
CA LEU A 190 12.96 -6.93 -1.15
C LEU A 190 12.41 -7.78 -0.01
N LYS A 191 12.48 -7.28 1.23
CA LYS A 191 11.91 -7.96 2.39
C LYS A 191 10.41 -8.21 2.23
N LEU A 192 9.66 -7.22 1.71
CA LEU A 192 8.23 -7.35 1.47
C LEU A 192 7.90 -8.33 0.34
N ILE A 193 8.73 -8.41 -0.69
CA ILE A 193 8.61 -9.41 -1.75
C ILE A 193 8.90 -10.81 -1.21
N GLU A 194 9.98 -11.00 -0.49
CA GLU A 194 10.39 -12.29 0.09
C GLU A 194 9.35 -12.85 1.09
N THR A 195 8.68 -11.97 1.80
CA THR A 195 7.64 -12.36 2.79
C THR A 195 6.23 -12.48 2.16
N GLY A 196 6.09 -12.27 0.83
CA GLY A 196 4.80 -12.36 0.13
C GLY A 196 3.80 -11.26 0.53
N ASN A 197 4.29 -10.13 1.04
CA ASN A 197 3.47 -8.95 1.32
C ASN A 197 3.26 -8.09 0.08
N ILE A 198 4.28 -8.03 -0.78
CA ILE A 198 4.24 -7.35 -2.08
C ILE A 198 4.63 -8.35 -3.17
N TYR A 199 3.96 -8.26 -4.31
CA TYR A 199 4.30 -8.94 -5.54
C TYR A 199 4.47 -7.90 -6.63
N VAL A 200 5.54 -8.00 -7.41
CA VAL A 200 5.78 -7.11 -8.53
C VAL A 200 5.98 -7.94 -9.78
N TYR A 201 5.23 -7.64 -10.81
CA TYR A 201 5.35 -8.29 -12.11
C TYR A 201 5.78 -7.27 -13.16
N CYS A 202 6.72 -7.65 -14.01
CA CYS A 202 7.17 -6.86 -15.15
C CYS A 202 6.89 -7.57 -16.46
N VAL A 203 6.46 -6.79 -17.46
CA VAL A 203 6.38 -7.23 -18.86
C VAL A 203 7.67 -6.91 -19.56
N ILE A 204 8.29 -7.92 -20.16
CA ILE A 204 9.58 -7.82 -20.84
C ILE A 204 9.43 -8.25 -22.29
N ILE A 205 9.99 -7.46 -23.19
CA ILE A 205 10.16 -7.79 -24.60
C ILE A 205 11.62 -7.49 -24.95
N ASN A 206 12.32 -8.45 -25.57
CA ASN A 206 13.72 -8.27 -25.97
C ASN A 206 14.63 -7.73 -24.83
N LYS A 207 14.48 -8.28 -23.62
CA LYS A 207 15.22 -7.89 -22.40
C LYS A 207 14.91 -6.47 -21.87
N LYS A 208 13.98 -5.72 -22.47
CA LYS A 208 13.54 -4.39 -21.99
C LYS A 208 12.21 -4.51 -21.30
N VAL A 209 12.03 -3.78 -20.17
CA VAL A 209 10.76 -3.68 -19.44
C VAL A 209 9.87 -2.64 -20.11
N TYR A 210 8.58 -2.97 -20.24
CA TYR A 210 7.55 -2.12 -20.85
C TYR A 210 6.37 -1.83 -19.91
N ALA A 211 6.19 -2.64 -18.86
CA ALA A 211 5.19 -2.35 -17.86
C ALA A 211 5.58 -2.99 -16.52
N SER A 212 5.10 -2.42 -15.42
CA SER A 212 5.16 -3.03 -14.10
C SER A 212 3.85 -2.88 -13.35
N TYR A 213 3.52 -3.89 -12.53
CA TYR A 213 2.30 -3.95 -11.74
C TYR A 213 2.68 -4.33 -10.32
N PHE A 214 2.17 -3.53 -9.37
CA PHE A 214 2.47 -3.68 -7.96
C PHE A 214 1.24 -4.17 -7.21
N PHE A 215 1.35 -5.34 -6.61
CA PHE A 215 0.29 -5.93 -5.82
C PHE A 215 0.71 -6.07 -4.36
N ARG A 216 -0.25 -5.97 -3.45
CA ARG A 216 -0.03 -6.28 -2.04
C ARG A 216 -1.07 -7.23 -1.48
N ASN A 217 -0.61 -8.10 -0.60
CA ASN A 217 -1.49 -8.89 0.25
C ASN A 217 -2.14 -7.95 1.27
N THR A 218 -3.44 -7.74 1.14
CA THR A 218 -4.17 -6.82 2.04
C THR A 218 -4.38 -7.39 3.43
N SER A 219 -4.21 -8.71 3.60
CA SER A 219 -4.63 -9.45 4.79
C SER A 219 -6.11 -9.22 5.15
N THR A 220 -6.89 -8.74 4.21
CA THR A 220 -8.32 -8.49 4.35
C THR A 220 -9.10 -9.65 3.75
N ILE A 221 -10.09 -10.09 4.50
CA ILE A 221 -10.97 -11.19 4.13
C ILE A 221 -12.35 -10.62 3.85
N TYR A 222 -12.85 -10.87 2.65
CA TYR A 222 -14.20 -10.53 2.21
C TYR A 222 -15.02 -11.81 2.10
N PHE A 223 -16.17 -11.90 2.77
CA PHE A 223 -17.02 -13.11 2.73
C PHE A 223 -16.22 -14.42 2.95
N ASN A 224 -15.30 -14.41 3.93
CA ASN A 224 -14.38 -15.51 4.25
C ASN A 224 -13.38 -15.89 3.13
N LYS A 225 -13.15 -15.03 2.15
CA LYS A 225 -12.19 -15.23 1.07
C LYS A 225 -11.15 -14.10 1.06
N LYS A 226 -9.90 -14.45 0.73
CA LYS A 226 -8.78 -13.52 0.65
C LYS A 226 -8.90 -12.56 -0.53
N SER A 227 -8.34 -11.37 -0.37
CA SER A 227 -8.21 -10.37 -1.42
C SER A 227 -6.75 -9.97 -1.63
N ILE A 228 -6.44 -9.61 -2.88
CA ILE A 228 -5.19 -8.96 -3.29
C ILE A 228 -5.50 -7.58 -3.82
N GLU A 229 -4.58 -6.64 -3.69
CA GLU A 229 -4.77 -5.26 -4.16
C GLU A 229 -3.66 -4.86 -5.13
N CYS A 230 -4.04 -4.38 -6.31
CA CYS A 230 -3.16 -3.66 -7.20
C CYS A 230 -3.15 -2.19 -6.78
N PHE A 231 -2.01 -1.74 -6.23
CA PHE A 231 -1.86 -0.41 -5.64
C PHE A 231 -1.01 0.55 -6.47
N GLY A 232 -0.50 0.13 -7.62
CA GLY A 232 0.27 0.97 -8.51
C GLY A 232 0.65 0.23 -9.79
N THR A 233 0.83 1.00 -10.86
CA THR A 233 1.23 0.47 -12.17
C THR A 233 2.08 1.50 -12.90
N ILE A 234 3.04 1.04 -13.71
CA ILE A 234 3.82 1.87 -14.63
C ILE A 234 3.67 1.30 -16.03
N GLN A 235 3.27 2.14 -16.97
CA GLN A 235 3.05 1.78 -18.37
C GLN A 235 4.05 2.50 -19.29
N ASP A 236 4.69 1.73 -20.16
CA ASP A 236 5.57 2.20 -21.24
C ASP A 236 5.34 1.37 -22.52
N CYS A 237 4.12 0.89 -22.72
CA CYS A 237 3.66 0.09 -23.86
C CYS A 237 2.25 0.48 -24.29
N SER A 238 1.73 -0.17 -25.35
CA SER A 238 0.34 0.03 -25.78
C SER A 238 -0.66 -0.41 -24.70
N ASP A 239 -1.82 0.24 -24.67
CA ASP A 239 -2.91 -0.08 -23.74
C ASP A 239 -3.34 -1.53 -23.82
N LEU A 240 -3.40 -2.08 -25.04
CA LEU A 240 -3.81 -3.46 -25.25
C LEU A 240 -2.86 -4.46 -24.58
N LEU A 241 -1.55 -4.31 -24.76
CA LEU A 241 -0.55 -5.15 -24.12
C LEU A 241 -0.61 -4.97 -22.60
N PHE A 242 -0.73 -3.74 -22.14
CA PHE A 242 -0.82 -3.42 -20.71
C PHE A 242 -2.02 -4.10 -20.05
N ILE A 243 -3.21 -4.04 -20.66
CA ILE A 243 -4.43 -4.67 -20.14
C ILE A 243 -4.33 -6.20 -20.18
N TYR A 244 -3.85 -6.77 -21.28
CA TYR A 244 -3.75 -8.22 -21.45
C TYR A 244 -2.76 -8.84 -20.45
N ALA A 245 -1.60 -8.20 -20.29
CA ALA A 245 -0.61 -8.62 -19.31
C ALA A 245 -1.16 -8.55 -17.88
N PHE A 246 -1.84 -7.45 -17.51
CA PHE A 246 -2.51 -7.34 -16.21
C PHE A 246 -3.50 -8.47 -15.97
N SER A 247 -4.36 -8.77 -16.96
CA SER A 247 -5.36 -9.82 -16.84
C SER A 247 -4.71 -11.20 -16.62
N ASN A 248 -3.63 -11.50 -17.32
CA ASN A 248 -2.90 -12.75 -17.14
C ASN A 248 -2.20 -12.83 -15.77
N ILE A 249 -1.62 -11.71 -15.29
CA ILE A 249 -1.04 -11.63 -13.95
C ILE A 249 -2.12 -11.84 -12.88
N ALA A 250 -3.25 -11.15 -13.00
CA ALA A 250 -4.36 -11.31 -12.06
C ALA A 250 -4.88 -12.77 -12.01
N TYR A 251 -4.85 -13.47 -13.12
CA TYR A 251 -5.24 -14.88 -13.18
C TYR A 251 -4.34 -15.78 -12.33
N TYR A 252 -3.03 -15.49 -12.22
CA TYR A 252 -2.13 -16.26 -11.33
C TYR A 252 -2.51 -16.13 -9.86
N PHE A 253 -3.14 -15.04 -9.46
CA PHE A 253 -3.60 -14.86 -8.09
C PHE A 253 -4.92 -15.58 -7.77
N LYS A 254 -5.69 -15.97 -8.78
CA LYS A 254 -7.05 -16.53 -8.64
C LYS A 254 -7.11 -17.78 -7.75
N GLU A 255 -6.06 -18.61 -7.72
CA GLU A 255 -6.00 -19.79 -6.89
C GLU A 255 -6.03 -19.48 -5.39
N ASN A 256 -5.38 -18.39 -5.00
CA ASN A 256 -5.20 -18.00 -3.60
C ASN A 256 -6.13 -16.86 -3.15
N TYR A 257 -6.65 -16.07 -4.10
CA TYR A 257 -7.44 -14.87 -3.85
C TYR A 257 -8.70 -14.87 -4.72
N LEU A 258 -9.87 -14.75 -4.09
CA LEU A 258 -11.12 -14.65 -4.83
C LEU A 258 -11.44 -13.21 -5.28
N PHE A 259 -10.88 -12.23 -4.59
CA PHE A 259 -11.13 -10.82 -4.87
C PHE A 259 -9.84 -10.10 -5.24
N ILE A 260 -9.94 -9.21 -6.23
CA ILE A 260 -8.91 -8.25 -6.58
C ILE A 260 -9.46 -6.84 -6.39
N THR A 261 -8.69 -6.02 -5.71
CA THR A 261 -8.96 -4.60 -5.53
C THR A 261 -7.96 -3.81 -6.37
N ILE A 262 -8.42 -2.78 -7.09
CA ILE A 262 -7.57 -1.96 -7.96
C ILE A 262 -7.74 -0.50 -7.56
N GLU A 263 -6.66 0.15 -7.17
CA GLU A 263 -6.62 1.58 -6.90
C GLU A 263 -6.56 2.35 -8.24
N ASN A 264 -7.48 3.30 -8.43
CA ASN A 264 -7.53 4.11 -9.66
C ASN A 264 -6.52 5.26 -9.61
N ILE A 265 -5.25 4.91 -9.58
CA ILE A 265 -4.10 5.83 -9.58
C ILE A 265 -3.11 5.41 -10.66
N SER A 266 -2.18 6.28 -10.99
CA SER A 266 -1.17 6.06 -12.04
C SER A 266 -1.81 5.64 -13.38
N ASN A 267 -1.37 4.55 -13.98
CA ASN A 267 -1.92 4.03 -15.24
C ASN A 267 -3.08 3.04 -15.03
N SER A 268 -3.53 2.79 -13.79
CA SER A 268 -4.57 1.79 -13.50
C SER A 268 -5.94 2.15 -14.07
N SER A 269 -6.21 3.42 -14.42
CA SER A 269 -7.46 3.83 -15.08
C SER A 269 -7.71 3.06 -16.37
N THR A 270 -6.69 2.89 -17.22
CA THR A 270 -6.76 2.12 -18.48
C THR A 270 -7.21 0.68 -18.24
N ILE A 271 -6.69 0.05 -17.18
CA ILE A 271 -7.07 -1.30 -16.77
C ILE A 271 -8.53 -1.34 -16.30
N ILE A 272 -8.90 -0.43 -15.37
CA ILE A 272 -10.24 -0.39 -14.77
C ILE A 272 -11.30 -0.16 -15.84
N GLU A 273 -11.11 0.80 -16.75
CA GLU A 273 -12.04 1.11 -17.84
C GLU A 273 -12.30 -0.07 -18.77
N ASN A 274 -11.28 -0.93 -18.98
CA ASN A 274 -11.44 -2.15 -19.75
C ASN A 274 -12.16 -3.26 -18.95
N ILE A 275 -11.75 -3.46 -17.70
CA ILE A 275 -12.32 -4.52 -16.86
C ILE A 275 -13.81 -4.28 -16.58
N VAL A 276 -14.22 -3.05 -16.29
CA VAL A 276 -15.62 -2.69 -16.01
C VAL A 276 -16.56 -3.02 -17.19
N LYS A 277 -16.06 -3.01 -18.43
CA LYS A 277 -16.84 -3.43 -19.60
C LYS A 277 -17.17 -4.92 -19.61
N LYS A 278 -16.40 -5.76 -18.91
CA LYS A 278 -16.50 -7.23 -18.92
C LYS A 278 -16.89 -7.82 -17.58
N HIS A 279 -16.51 -7.15 -16.51
CA HIS A 279 -16.73 -7.59 -15.12
C HIS A 279 -17.38 -6.47 -14.32
N LYS A 280 -18.53 -6.74 -13.72
CA LYS A 280 -19.13 -5.81 -12.77
C LYS A 280 -18.29 -5.77 -11.49
N TYR A 281 -17.92 -4.58 -11.03
CA TYR A 281 -17.32 -4.45 -9.70
C TYR A 281 -18.38 -4.70 -8.61
N LEU A 282 -17.94 -5.24 -7.48
CA LEU A 282 -18.81 -5.52 -6.33
C LEU A 282 -19.16 -4.24 -5.58
N TYR A 283 -18.17 -3.41 -5.39
CA TYR A 283 -18.29 -2.08 -4.79
C TYR A 283 -17.07 -1.25 -5.14
N ASP A 284 -17.20 0.04 -5.01
CA ASP A 284 -16.11 0.99 -5.03
C ASP A 284 -16.04 1.77 -3.72
N THR A 285 -14.88 2.29 -3.42
CA THR A 285 -14.62 3.08 -2.22
C THR A 285 -13.81 4.30 -2.58
N LYS A 286 -14.29 5.48 -2.18
CA LYS A 286 -13.52 6.70 -2.31
C LYS A 286 -12.37 6.68 -1.31
N THR A 287 -11.16 6.86 -1.80
CA THR A 287 -9.91 6.78 -1.03
C THR A 287 -9.10 8.04 -1.25
N ALA A 288 -8.37 8.47 -0.24
CA ALA A 288 -7.50 9.63 -0.34
C ALA A 288 -6.21 9.45 0.46
N PHE A 289 -5.12 10.04 -0.04
CA PHE A 289 -3.90 10.27 0.72
C PHE A 289 -3.85 11.71 1.21
N TYR A 290 -3.27 11.89 2.37
CA TYR A 290 -3.11 13.18 3.04
C TYR A 290 -1.71 13.30 3.61
N PHE A 291 -1.17 14.53 3.58
CA PHE A 291 -0.08 14.90 4.46
C PHE A 291 -0.61 15.51 5.76
N TYR A 292 0.00 15.14 6.86
CA TYR A 292 -0.26 15.77 8.15
C TYR A 292 0.67 16.97 8.32
N ASN A 293 0.12 18.15 8.62
CA ASN A 293 0.85 19.42 8.75
C ASN A 293 1.60 19.90 7.49
N TYR A 294 1.19 19.43 6.30
CA TYR A 294 1.72 19.93 5.04
C TYR A 294 0.59 20.01 4.01
N ALA A 295 0.46 21.15 3.36
CA ALA A 295 -0.55 21.33 2.32
C ALA A 295 0.13 21.51 0.96
N THR A 296 -0.42 20.86 -0.05
CA THR A 296 -0.04 21.02 -1.45
C THR A 296 -1.30 21.05 -2.31
N TYR A 297 -1.18 21.49 -3.56
CA TYR A 297 -2.28 21.38 -4.49
C TYR A 297 -2.63 19.90 -4.72
N PRO A 298 -3.93 19.53 -4.72
CA PRO A 298 -4.34 18.17 -4.99
C PRO A 298 -3.87 17.69 -6.37
N LEU A 299 -3.35 16.49 -6.42
CA LEU A 299 -2.87 15.85 -7.64
C LEU A 299 -4.01 15.17 -8.38
N LYS A 300 -3.88 15.07 -9.69
CA LYS A 300 -4.70 14.16 -10.50
C LYS A 300 -4.20 12.71 -10.29
N LYS A 301 -5.11 11.75 -10.49
CA LYS A 301 -4.79 10.32 -10.28
C LYS A 301 -3.66 9.79 -11.18
N GLU A 302 -3.50 10.36 -12.37
CA GLU A 302 -2.44 10.00 -13.33
C GLU A 302 -1.06 10.59 -12.93
N GLU A 303 -1.03 11.59 -12.06
CA GLU A 303 0.18 12.28 -11.63
C GLU A 303 0.83 11.64 -10.38
N TYR A 304 0.23 10.57 -9.84
CA TYR A 304 0.62 9.93 -8.58
C TYR A 304 0.97 8.45 -8.79
N LEU A 305 2.08 8.02 -8.18
CA LEU A 305 2.50 6.63 -8.06
C LEU A 305 3.20 6.36 -6.72
#